data_8c222f8c46bfc4c2330e57425eda547c
#
_entry.id   8c222f8c46bfc4c2330e57425eda547c
#
_cell.length_a   1.000
_cell.length_b   1.000
_cell.length_c   1.000
_cell.angle_alpha   90.00
_cell.angle_beta   90.00
_cell.angle_gamma   90.00
#
_symmetry.space_group_name_H-M   'P 1'
#
loop_
_entity.id
_entity.type
_entity.pdbx_description
1 polymer ?
#
loop_
_entity_poly.entity_id
_entity_poly.type
_entity_poly.pdbx_seq_one_letter_code
_entity_poly.pdbx_strand_id
1 'polypeptide(L)'
;MAWELIQISSGHKSLENFKLEADNIPAVLHQLKDHFQGRLETGNKIGVEILSSLAAEILIDGIKLTVGWDNWSGLFILAWDADGDNLVQEIEKFINA
;
A
#
# COMPACT_ATOMS: atom_id res chain seq x y z
N MET A 1 10.53 4.79 13.22
CA MET A 1 9.50 4.42 12.27
C MET A 1 9.80 5.04 10.92
N ALA A 2 9.88 4.22 9.93
CA ALA A 2 10.28 4.68 8.61
C ALA A 2 9.10 5.14 7.75
N TRP A 3 7.90 4.62 8.02
CA TRP A 3 6.70 4.96 7.26
C TRP A 3 5.92 6.07 7.94
N GLU A 4 5.47 7.03 7.14
CA GLU A 4 4.74 8.19 7.61
C GLU A 4 3.37 8.25 6.94
N LEU A 5 2.31 8.37 7.74
CA LEU A 5 0.95 8.50 7.25
C LEU A 5 0.67 9.97 6.96
N ILE A 6 0.30 10.27 5.72
CA ILE A 6 -0.03 11.63 5.30
C ILE A 6 -1.38 11.68 4.61
N GLN A 7 -1.96 12.86 4.54
CA GLN A 7 -3.15 13.14 3.74
C GLN A 7 -2.72 13.90 2.50
N ILE A 8 -3.07 13.36 1.33
CA ILE A 8 -2.70 13.97 0.05
C ILE A 8 -3.78 14.96 -0.42
N SER A 9 -3.52 15.65 -1.53
CA SER A 9 -4.40 16.71 -2.04
C SER A 9 -5.82 16.22 -2.38
N SER A 10 -6.00 14.94 -2.69
CA SER A 10 -7.32 14.35 -2.94
C SER A 10 -8.16 14.20 -1.66
N GLY A 11 -7.56 14.38 -0.48
CA GLY A 11 -8.18 14.10 0.80
C GLY A 11 -7.99 12.67 1.30
N HIS A 12 -7.46 11.78 0.48
CA HIS A 12 -7.19 10.40 0.87
C HIS A 12 -5.81 10.24 1.48
N LYS A 13 -5.55 9.06 2.04
CA LYS A 13 -4.33 8.82 2.82
C LYS A 13 -3.29 8.07 2.01
N SER A 14 -2.04 8.34 2.34
CA SER A 14 -0.89 7.66 1.77
C SER A 14 0.13 7.38 2.88
N LEU A 15 0.77 6.22 2.82
CA LEU A 15 1.95 5.92 3.62
C LEU A 15 3.17 6.16 2.76
N GLU A 16 4.16 6.87 3.28
CA GLU A 16 5.36 7.21 2.52
C GLU A 16 6.62 6.84 3.28
N ASN A 17 7.63 6.38 2.55
CA ASN A 17 8.93 6.02 3.12
C ASN A 17 10.05 6.46 2.19
N PHE A 18 10.69 7.57 2.52
CA PHE A 18 11.78 8.17 1.71
C PHE A 18 13.03 7.30 1.63
N LYS A 19 13.19 6.34 2.54
CA LYS A 19 14.39 5.50 2.60
C LYS A 19 14.33 4.33 1.64
N LEU A 20 13.14 4.00 1.12
CA LEU A 20 12.96 2.88 0.22
C LEU A 20 13.01 3.33 -1.23
N GLU A 21 13.50 2.45 -2.08
CA GLU A 21 13.63 2.67 -3.51
C GLU A 21 12.56 1.88 -4.28
N ALA A 22 12.48 2.11 -5.60
CA ALA A 22 11.51 1.43 -6.44
C ALA A 22 11.67 -0.09 -6.42
N ASP A 23 12.88 -0.59 -6.30
CA ASP A 23 13.14 -2.04 -6.26
C ASP A 23 12.72 -2.69 -4.93
N ASN A 24 12.29 -1.91 -3.94
CA ASN A 24 11.64 -2.44 -2.74
C ASN A 24 10.15 -2.71 -2.94
N ILE A 25 9.54 -2.29 -4.06
CA ILE A 25 8.11 -2.50 -4.32
C ILE A 25 7.71 -3.99 -4.19
N PRO A 26 8.43 -4.95 -4.80
CA PRO A 26 8.06 -6.36 -4.66
C PRO A 26 8.02 -6.84 -3.21
N ALA A 27 8.98 -6.41 -2.39
CA ALA A 27 9.02 -6.80 -0.98
C ALA A 27 7.82 -6.24 -0.19
N VAL A 28 7.45 -5.00 -0.48
CA VAL A 28 6.28 -4.38 0.17
C VAL A 28 4.99 -5.08 -0.26
N LEU A 29 4.83 -5.38 -1.54
CA LEU A 29 3.67 -6.13 -2.03
C LEU A 29 3.57 -7.48 -1.34
N HIS A 30 4.69 -8.17 -1.15
CA HIS A 30 4.72 -9.45 -0.47
C HIS A 30 4.27 -9.33 0.99
N GLN A 31 4.74 -8.31 1.71
CA GLN A 31 4.30 -8.05 3.08
C GLN A 31 2.81 -7.79 3.17
N LEU A 32 2.26 -7.00 2.24
CA LEU A 32 0.82 -6.71 2.22
C LEU A 32 0.01 -7.97 1.94
N LYS A 33 0.44 -8.76 0.97
CA LYS A 33 -0.25 -10.02 0.65
C LYS A 33 -0.27 -10.97 1.84
N ASP A 34 0.87 -11.14 2.50
CA ASP A 34 0.96 -12.03 3.66
C ASP A 34 0.03 -11.59 4.79
N HIS A 35 0.02 -10.29 5.09
CA HIS A 35 -0.82 -9.76 6.15
C HIS A 35 -2.32 -9.97 5.87
N PHE A 36 -2.75 -9.53 4.68
CA PHE A 36 -4.18 -9.53 4.35
C PHE A 36 -4.70 -10.91 3.97
N GLN A 37 -3.86 -11.77 3.41
CA GLN A 37 -4.27 -13.13 3.06
C GLN A 37 -4.72 -13.93 4.28
N GLY A 38 -4.08 -13.71 5.43
CA GLY A 38 -4.47 -14.37 6.67
C GLY A 38 -5.77 -13.85 7.28
N ARG A 39 -6.28 -12.71 6.81
CA ARG A 39 -7.48 -12.04 7.31
C ARG A 39 -8.72 -12.25 6.46
N LEU A 40 -8.53 -12.53 5.18
CA LEU A 40 -9.66 -12.58 4.24
C LEU A 40 -10.50 -13.81 4.49
N GLU A 41 -11.81 -13.62 4.40
CA GLU A 41 -12.76 -14.73 4.47
C GLU A 41 -12.67 -15.58 3.20
N THR A 42 -13.23 -16.77 3.27
CA THR A 42 -13.31 -17.66 2.11
C THR A 42 -14.01 -16.96 0.95
N GLY A 43 -13.39 -16.96 -0.21
CA GLY A 43 -13.92 -16.33 -1.41
C GLY A 43 -13.38 -14.92 -1.67
N ASN A 44 -12.83 -14.26 -0.67
CA ASN A 44 -12.18 -12.98 -0.85
C ASN A 44 -10.78 -13.19 -1.44
N LYS A 45 -10.34 -12.25 -2.28
CA LYS A 45 -9.10 -12.40 -3.02
C LYS A 45 -8.24 -11.16 -2.91
N ILE A 46 -6.93 -11.41 -2.95
CA ILE A 46 -5.94 -10.36 -3.12
C ILE A 46 -5.42 -10.49 -4.55
N GLY A 47 -5.54 -9.41 -5.31
CA GLY A 47 -4.98 -9.33 -6.66
C GLY A 47 -3.85 -8.31 -6.70
N VAL A 48 -2.83 -8.58 -7.50
CA VAL A 48 -1.73 -7.64 -7.74
C VAL A 48 -1.54 -7.48 -9.23
N GLU A 49 -1.46 -6.23 -9.68
CA GLU A 49 -1.16 -5.91 -11.07
C GLU A 49 0.06 -4.98 -11.12
N ILE A 50 1.11 -5.43 -11.79
CA ILE A 50 2.30 -4.62 -12.00
C ILE A 50 2.05 -3.70 -13.20
N LEU A 51 2.05 -2.39 -12.97
CA LEU A 51 1.80 -1.40 -14.01
C LEU A 51 3.08 -0.96 -14.69
N SER A 52 4.17 -0.87 -13.93
CA SER A 52 5.48 -0.47 -14.43
C SER A 52 6.53 -0.85 -13.39
N SER A 53 7.80 -0.48 -13.64
CA SER A 53 8.86 -0.65 -12.65
C SER A 53 8.68 0.27 -11.42
N LEU A 54 7.81 1.28 -11.51
CA LEU A 54 7.62 2.29 -10.47
C LEU A 54 6.24 2.24 -9.80
N ALA A 55 5.34 1.35 -10.24
CA ALA A 55 3.99 1.31 -9.70
C ALA A 55 3.33 -0.04 -9.87
N ALA A 56 2.54 -0.43 -8.87
CA ALA A 56 1.69 -1.62 -8.91
C ALA A 56 0.38 -1.30 -8.21
N GLU A 57 -0.69 -1.99 -8.60
CA GLU A 57 -1.95 -1.93 -7.88
C GLU A 57 -2.13 -3.21 -7.08
N ILE A 58 -2.70 -3.08 -5.88
CA ILE A 58 -3.13 -4.22 -5.09
C ILE A 58 -4.61 -4.06 -4.77
N LEU A 59 -5.38 -5.13 -5.00
CA LEU A 59 -6.79 -5.19 -4.65
C LEU A 59 -6.94 -6.10 -3.46
N ILE A 60 -7.51 -5.58 -2.39
CA ILE A 60 -7.74 -6.31 -1.15
C ILE A 60 -9.24 -6.27 -0.88
N ASP A 61 -9.91 -7.40 -1.09
CA ASP A 61 -11.37 -7.50 -0.96
C ASP A 61 -12.08 -6.42 -1.82
N GLY A 62 -11.58 -6.23 -3.05
CA GLY A 62 -12.12 -5.24 -3.97
C GLY A 62 -11.67 -3.81 -3.74
N ILE A 63 -10.93 -3.54 -2.67
CA ILE A 63 -10.45 -2.20 -2.33
C ILE A 63 -9.07 -1.99 -2.95
N LYS A 64 -8.94 -0.92 -3.74
CA LYS A 64 -7.71 -0.65 -4.49
C LYS A 64 -6.74 0.21 -3.70
N LEU A 65 -5.48 -0.23 -3.67
CA LEU A 65 -4.35 0.59 -3.22
C LEU A 65 -3.31 0.62 -4.33
N THR A 66 -2.56 1.71 -4.43
CA THR A 66 -1.42 1.81 -5.32
C THR A 66 -0.14 1.79 -4.50
N VAL A 67 0.79 0.92 -4.87
CA VAL A 67 2.14 0.87 -4.30
C VAL A 67 3.08 1.39 -5.38
N GLY A 68 3.77 2.48 -5.10
CA GLY A 68 4.61 3.10 -6.10
C GLY A 68 5.81 3.81 -5.49
N TRP A 69 6.60 4.44 -6.37
CA TRP A 69 7.76 5.21 -5.97
C TRP A 69 7.87 6.48 -6.82
N ASP A 70 8.22 7.59 -6.18
CA ASP A 70 8.58 8.83 -6.86
C ASP A 70 9.65 9.58 -6.08
N ASN A 71 10.22 10.61 -6.70
CA ASN A 71 11.32 11.39 -6.11
C ASN A 71 10.88 12.21 -4.89
N TRP A 72 9.58 12.47 -4.75
CA TRP A 72 9.06 13.33 -3.68
C TRP A 72 8.72 12.54 -2.43
N SER A 73 8.15 11.35 -2.63
CA SER A 73 7.57 10.54 -1.56
C SER A 73 8.46 9.36 -1.16
N GLY A 74 9.39 8.97 -2.02
CA GLY A 74 10.02 7.67 -1.90
C GLY A 74 9.03 6.59 -2.28
N LEU A 75 9.02 5.49 -1.56
CA LEU A 75 8.01 4.45 -1.77
C LEU A 75 6.71 4.86 -1.05
N PHE A 76 5.56 4.66 -1.71
CA PHE A 76 4.28 5.04 -1.12
C PHE A 76 3.23 3.94 -1.29
N ILE A 77 2.26 3.94 -0.38
CA ILE A 77 1.06 3.10 -0.43
C ILE A 77 -0.14 4.05 -0.36
N LEU A 78 -0.87 4.17 -1.46
CA LEU A 78 -1.86 5.22 -1.67
C LEU A 78 -3.27 4.65 -1.69
N ALA A 79 -4.18 5.26 -0.92
CA ALA A 79 -5.61 4.96 -0.95
C ALA A 79 -6.33 5.80 -2.00
N TRP A 80 -7.43 5.25 -2.54
CA TRP A 80 -8.26 5.90 -3.55
C TRP A 80 -9.66 6.25 -3.05
N ASP A 81 -10.07 5.67 -1.92
CA ASP A 81 -11.39 5.87 -1.34
C ASP A 81 -11.35 5.72 0.19
N ALA A 82 -12.49 5.88 0.84
CA ALA A 82 -12.58 5.83 2.29
C ALA A 82 -12.21 4.44 2.84
N ASP A 83 -12.59 3.37 2.14
CA ASP A 83 -12.22 2.02 2.55
C ASP A 83 -10.71 1.81 2.42
N GLY A 84 -10.11 2.36 1.36
CA GLY A 84 -8.68 2.35 1.19
C GLY A 84 -7.96 3.13 2.30
N ASP A 85 -8.51 4.26 2.74
CA ASP A 85 -7.96 5.04 3.85
C ASP A 85 -7.88 4.19 5.12
N ASN A 86 -8.92 3.40 5.40
CA ASN A 86 -8.94 2.50 6.55
C ASN A 86 -7.88 1.40 6.43
N LEU A 87 -7.69 0.85 5.23
CA LEU A 87 -6.64 -0.14 4.99
C LEU A 87 -5.24 0.45 5.17
N VAL A 88 -5.01 1.66 4.68
CA VAL A 88 -3.71 2.34 4.83
C VAL A 88 -3.41 2.58 6.30
N GLN A 89 -4.40 2.98 7.10
CA GLN A 89 -4.23 3.14 8.54
C GLN A 89 -3.90 1.83 9.23
N GLU A 90 -4.53 0.74 8.82
CA GLU A 90 -4.21 -0.59 9.33
C GLU A 90 -2.79 -1.00 8.95
N ILE A 91 -2.39 -0.75 7.71
CA ILE A 91 -1.05 -1.07 7.23
C ILE A 91 0.00 -0.32 8.05
N GLU A 92 -0.23 0.94 8.38
CA GLU A 92 0.67 1.72 9.21
C GLU A 92 1.01 1.00 10.51
N LYS A 93 0.01 0.38 11.12
CA LYS A 93 0.18 -0.26 12.43
C LYS A 93 1.11 -1.47 12.39
N PHE A 94 1.04 -2.27 11.33
CA PHE A 94 1.89 -3.46 11.27
C PHE A 94 3.22 -3.21 10.54
N ILE A 95 3.26 -2.32 9.57
CA ILE A 95 4.47 -2.12 8.78
C ILE A 95 5.53 -1.35 9.56
N ASN A 96 5.13 -0.57 10.54
CA ASN A 96 6.02 0.17 11.44
C ASN A 96 6.37 -0.62 12.71
N ALA A 97 5.77 -1.78 12.86
CA ALA A 97 5.98 -2.59 14.06
C ALA A 97 7.39 -3.18 14.12
#